data_fc420605cdfe110f62a242e8abe243bf
#
_entry.id   fc420605cdfe110f62a242e8abe243bf
#
_cell.length_a   1.000
_cell.length_b   1.000
_cell.length_c   1.000
_cell.angle_alpha   90.00
_cell.angle_beta   90.00
_cell.angle_gamma   90.00
#
_symmetry.space_group_name_H-M   'P 1'
#
loop_
_entity.id
_entity.type
_entity.pdbx_description
1 polymer ?
#
loop_
_entity_poly.entity_id
_entity_poly.type
_entity_poly.pdbx_seq_one_letter_code
_entity_poly.pdbx_strand_id
1 'polypeptide(L)'
;MLAMAAAAACPAAVTPTVKPPKAIVMIYADDLGYGDVGCYGAKGIPTPAIDKLAEQGCRFTDAYSTTSVCTPSRYALFTGEYPWRKEGTGILPGDAALIIDTKKPTLPKMLQSHGYKTYMIGKWHLGLGEKGKKIDWNKHISPSPNEIGFDESFIFAATGDRVPCVILENGNVRNLDPNDPIEVSYKHNFPGLPNGKDNKDQLKLMWSHGHNQAIINGIGRIGFMKGGRSALWKDEENADIITDKAIEYIQKSAKAKEPFFLMFATHDIHVPRCPEKRFVGKSRHGVRGDVTVELDDCVRRITEALQQAGLEKDALVIFSSDNGPVLDDGYRDFAVRDNATHSPAGPFRAGKYSILEGGSRIPFIVKWPGVIKPGTTSKALLNQMDLGASLEQLLAPGKANSFRDSENVMPALLGKSAKGRDYHVINSTGKALAIRHGKWKFIPAGVAIRDGINGASAKMSKSPEGGSLFDLEKDPKELDNVASQHPDICEQMKAKLEEIRQRPETKADQEDLLPLDD
;
A
#
# COMPACT_ATOMS: atom_id res chain seq x y z
N MET A 1 -26.04 52.05 27.31
CA MET A 1 -25.45 52.05 25.96
C MET A 1 -24.41 50.93 25.92
N LEU A 2 -24.75 49.75 25.36
CA LEU A 2 -23.82 48.66 25.13
C LEU A 2 -23.24 48.86 23.73
N ALA A 3 -21.93 48.99 23.61
CA ALA A 3 -21.24 49.01 22.34
C ALA A 3 -21.03 47.55 21.88
N MET A 4 -21.68 47.14 20.81
CA MET A 4 -21.37 45.90 20.09
C MET A 4 -20.07 46.08 19.30
N ALA A 5 -19.04 45.36 19.68
CA ALA A 5 -17.83 45.25 18.88
C ALA A 5 -18.08 44.26 17.72
N ALA A 6 -18.11 44.80 16.49
CA ALA A 6 -18.15 43.98 15.28
C ALA A 6 -16.77 43.32 15.08
N ALA A 7 -16.71 42.01 15.18
CA ALA A 7 -15.54 41.24 14.78
C ALA A 7 -15.40 41.29 13.26
N ALA A 8 -14.39 41.99 12.77
CA ALA A 8 -14.02 42.00 11.35
C ALA A 8 -13.55 40.58 10.95
N ALA A 9 -14.29 39.89 10.08
CA ALA A 9 -13.86 38.67 9.45
C ALA A 9 -12.63 38.97 8.58
N CYS A 10 -11.50 38.37 8.94
CA CYS A 10 -10.30 38.42 8.13
C CYS A 10 -10.59 37.69 6.80
N PRO A 11 -10.35 38.32 5.63
CA PRO A 11 -10.59 37.64 4.36
C PRO A 11 -9.65 36.42 4.28
N ALA A 12 -10.22 35.24 4.06
CA ALA A 12 -9.45 34.02 3.80
C ALA A 12 -8.50 34.29 2.62
N ALA A 13 -7.20 34.17 2.85
CA ALA A 13 -6.20 34.31 1.82
C ALA A 13 -6.52 33.32 0.70
N VAL A 14 -6.83 33.83 -0.49
CA VAL A 14 -7.04 33.03 -1.70
C VAL A 14 -5.71 32.39 -2.02
N THR A 15 -5.56 31.12 -1.63
CA THR A 15 -4.40 30.31 -2.02
C THR A 15 -4.41 30.21 -3.54
N PRO A 16 -3.28 30.52 -4.24
CA PRO A 16 -3.25 30.39 -5.69
C PRO A 16 -3.68 28.98 -6.07
N THR A 17 -4.73 28.85 -6.88
CA THR A 17 -5.24 27.57 -7.34
C THR A 17 -4.15 26.89 -8.18
N VAL A 18 -3.61 25.80 -7.65
CA VAL A 18 -2.65 24.96 -8.40
C VAL A 18 -3.43 24.28 -9.52
N LYS A 19 -2.96 24.43 -10.77
CA LYS A 19 -3.58 23.73 -11.90
C LYS A 19 -3.49 22.21 -11.68
N PRO A 20 -4.57 21.43 -11.84
CA PRO A 20 -4.54 19.98 -11.72
C PRO A 20 -3.45 19.33 -12.60
N PRO A 21 -2.76 18.29 -12.11
CA PRO A 21 -1.75 17.58 -12.90
C PRO A 21 -2.40 16.82 -14.05
N LYS A 22 -1.71 16.66 -15.17
CA LYS A 22 -2.17 15.81 -16.27
C LYS A 22 -1.94 14.33 -15.97
N ALA A 23 -0.95 14.01 -15.16
CA ALA A 23 -0.66 12.66 -14.71
C ALA A 23 -0.58 12.62 -13.18
N ILE A 24 -1.28 11.67 -12.58
CA ILE A 24 -1.13 11.27 -11.18
C ILE A 24 -0.60 9.85 -11.21
N VAL A 25 0.63 9.65 -10.74
CA VAL A 25 1.28 8.34 -10.73
C VAL A 25 1.62 7.96 -9.31
N MET A 26 1.00 6.90 -8.81
CA MET A 26 1.36 6.30 -7.53
C MET A 26 2.17 5.04 -7.76
N ILE A 27 3.44 5.06 -7.37
CA ILE A 27 4.34 3.91 -7.34
C ILE A 27 4.26 3.34 -5.93
N TYR A 28 3.73 2.13 -5.81
CA TYR A 28 3.34 1.54 -4.54
C TYR A 28 4.04 0.19 -4.34
N ALA A 29 5.11 0.21 -3.55
CA ALA A 29 5.89 -0.97 -3.23
C ALA A 29 5.16 -1.89 -2.24
N ASP A 30 5.60 -3.15 -2.17
CA ASP A 30 5.08 -4.18 -1.28
C ASP A 30 6.16 -4.60 -0.27
N ASP A 31 5.85 -4.52 1.03
CA ASP A 31 6.78 -4.87 2.13
C ASP A 31 8.08 -4.04 2.20
N LEU A 32 8.13 -2.88 1.53
CA LEU A 32 9.32 -2.01 1.54
C LEU A 32 9.37 -1.22 2.84
N GLY A 33 10.45 -1.41 3.60
CA GLY A 33 10.66 -0.73 4.86
C GLY A 33 11.15 0.71 4.71
N TYR A 34 10.95 1.50 5.78
CA TYR A 34 11.42 2.87 5.86
C TYR A 34 12.93 3.01 5.57
N GLY A 35 13.75 2.07 6.06
CA GLY A 35 15.18 2.09 5.92
C GLY A 35 15.73 1.37 4.69
N ASP A 36 14.91 0.91 3.76
CA ASP A 36 15.34 0.10 2.62
C ASP A 36 15.85 0.92 1.42
N VAL A 37 15.66 2.24 1.41
CA VAL A 37 16.04 3.12 0.29
C VAL A 37 17.08 4.16 0.72
N GLY A 38 17.97 4.58 -0.18
CA GLY A 38 19.11 5.44 0.10
C GLY A 38 18.73 6.77 0.75
N CYS A 39 17.73 7.48 0.25
CA CYS A 39 17.27 8.76 0.80
C CYS A 39 16.66 8.65 2.22
N TYR A 40 16.39 7.44 2.72
CA TYR A 40 15.99 7.15 4.10
C TYR A 40 17.10 6.44 4.91
N GLY A 41 18.30 6.31 4.37
CA GLY A 41 19.49 5.88 5.09
C GLY A 41 19.98 4.45 4.80
N ALA A 42 19.41 3.75 3.81
CA ALA A 42 19.92 2.46 3.37
C ALA A 42 21.40 2.57 2.93
N LYS A 43 22.19 1.55 3.31
CA LYS A 43 23.57 1.41 2.86
C LYS A 43 23.74 0.05 2.20
N GLY A 44 24.37 0.03 1.01
CA GLY A 44 24.61 -1.22 0.29
C GLY A 44 23.43 -1.76 -0.51
N ILE A 45 22.35 -0.99 -0.60
CA ILE A 45 21.21 -1.19 -1.54
C ILE A 45 21.14 0.08 -2.40
N PRO A 46 21.66 0.09 -3.62
CA PRO A 46 21.60 1.27 -4.49
C PRO A 46 20.17 1.51 -4.99
N THR A 47 19.63 2.71 -4.69
CA THR A 47 18.28 3.15 -5.12
C THR A 47 18.33 4.55 -5.75
N PRO A 48 19.17 4.78 -6.79
CA PRO A 48 19.41 6.11 -7.33
C PRO A 48 18.17 6.78 -7.94
N ALA A 49 17.21 6.02 -8.47
CA ALA A 49 15.99 6.58 -9.05
C ALA A 49 15.01 7.07 -7.96
N ILE A 50 14.84 6.29 -6.91
CA ILE A 50 14.03 6.69 -5.74
C ILE A 50 14.68 7.87 -5.03
N ASP A 51 16.01 7.86 -4.86
CA ASP A 51 16.75 8.95 -4.25
C ASP A 51 16.62 10.25 -5.06
N LYS A 52 16.65 10.15 -6.39
CA LYS A 52 16.42 11.27 -7.30
C LYS A 52 14.98 11.82 -7.20
N LEU A 53 13.97 10.97 -6.98
CA LEU A 53 12.61 11.45 -6.70
C LEU A 53 12.58 12.32 -5.43
N ALA A 54 13.29 11.90 -4.36
CA ALA A 54 13.38 12.67 -3.12
C ALA A 54 14.15 13.98 -3.31
N GLU A 55 15.25 13.97 -4.07
CA GLU A 55 16.02 15.17 -4.41
C GLU A 55 15.21 16.17 -5.24
N GLN A 56 14.32 15.69 -6.10
CA GLN A 56 13.48 16.52 -6.98
C GLN A 56 12.11 16.84 -6.41
N GLY A 57 11.78 16.32 -5.23
CA GLY A 57 10.49 16.44 -4.58
C GLY A 57 10.56 16.76 -3.09
N CYS A 58 9.58 16.28 -2.36
CA CYS A 58 9.49 16.33 -0.90
C CYS A 58 9.50 14.92 -0.32
N ARG A 59 10.41 14.67 0.63
CA ARG A 59 10.50 13.44 1.40
C ARG A 59 9.81 13.63 2.75
N PHE A 60 8.88 12.72 3.11
CA PHE A 60 8.16 12.76 4.37
C PHE A 60 8.75 11.76 5.36
N THR A 61 8.99 12.21 6.60
CA THR A 61 9.56 11.36 7.66
C THR A 61 8.50 10.82 8.60
N ASP A 62 7.29 11.37 8.58
CA ASP A 62 6.18 11.01 9.45
C ASP A 62 4.96 10.53 8.65
N ALA A 63 5.20 9.72 7.62
CA ALA A 63 4.17 9.14 6.79
C ALA A 63 3.91 7.66 7.14
N TYR A 64 2.64 7.26 7.09
CA TYR A 64 2.18 5.94 7.48
C TYR A 64 1.34 5.28 6.40
N SER A 65 1.50 3.96 6.27
CA SER A 65 0.42 3.11 5.80
C SER A 65 -0.68 3.03 6.87
N THR A 66 -1.91 2.76 6.45
CA THR A 66 -3.05 2.70 7.37
C THR A 66 -2.94 1.50 8.31
N THR A 67 -2.32 0.41 7.84
CA THR A 67 -2.09 -0.80 8.61
C THR A 67 -0.69 -1.35 8.39
N SER A 68 -0.27 -2.29 9.25
CA SER A 68 0.99 -3.00 9.08
C SER A 68 0.89 -4.26 8.21
N VAL A 69 -0.14 -4.36 7.35
CA VAL A 69 -0.37 -5.48 6.41
C VAL A 69 -1.04 -5.02 5.13
N CYS A 70 -0.75 -5.70 4.03
CA CYS A 70 -1.05 -5.29 2.66
C CYS A 70 -2.55 -5.10 2.35
N THR A 71 -3.40 -6.15 2.43
CA THR A 71 -4.82 -6.08 2.05
C THR A 71 -5.56 -4.92 2.73
N PRO A 72 -5.55 -4.79 4.08
CA PRO A 72 -6.28 -3.71 4.73
C PRO A 72 -5.69 -2.32 4.42
N SER A 73 -4.37 -2.21 4.19
CA SER A 73 -3.74 -0.96 3.80
C SER A 73 -4.21 -0.50 2.40
N ARG A 74 -4.27 -1.42 1.45
CA ARG A 74 -4.77 -1.19 0.09
C ARG A 74 -6.28 -0.87 0.08
N TYR A 75 -7.06 -1.55 0.94
CA TYR A 75 -8.47 -1.21 1.16
C TYR A 75 -8.63 0.26 1.59
N ALA A 76 -7.91 0.68 2.62
CA ALA A 76 -7.98 2.05 3.13
C ALA A 76 -7.53 3.09 2.10
N LEU A 77 -6.49 2.81 1.31
CA LEU A 77 -6.02 3.70 0.26
C LEU A 77 -7.12 4.02 -0.76
N PHE A 78 -7.86 2.99 -1.21
CA PHE A 78 -8.88 3.21 -2.24
C PHE A 78 -10.22 3.71 -1.69
N THR A 79 -10.57 3.36 -0.44
CA THR A 79 -11.88 3.71 0.13
C THR A 79 -11.86 4.94 1.03
N GLY A 80 -10.66 5.39 1.47
CA GLY A 80 -10.55 6.45 2.48
C GLY A 80 -11.21 6.11 3.81
N GLU A 81 -11.40 4.81 4.10
CA GLU A 81 -12.01 4.30 5.31
C GLU A 81 -11.04 3.38 6.07
N TYR A 82 -11.01 3.47 7.40
CA TYR A 82 -10.22 2.54 8.21
C TYR A 82 -10.72 1.09 8.06
N PRO A 83 -9.84 0.11 7.81
CA PRO A 83 -10.24 -1.27 7.49
C PRO A 83 -10.87 -2.00 8.69
N TRP A 84 -10.58 -1.61 9.91
CA TRP A 84 -11.20 -2.19 11.11
C TRP A 84 -12.69 -1.87 11.25
N ARG A 85 -13.23 -0.93 10.46
CA ARG A 85 -14.66 -0.64 10.37
C ARG A 85 -15.44 -1.70 9.60
N LYS A 86 -14.76 -2.45 8.73
CA LYS A 86 -15.35 -3.49 7.89
C LYS A 86 -14.80 -4.87 8.24
N GLU A 87 -15.68 -5.83 8.45
CA GLU A 87 -15.29 -7.23 8.62
C GLU A 87 -14.74 -7.82 7.31
N GLY A 88 -13.80 -8.77 7.43
CA GLY A 88 -13.22 -9.46 6.29
C GLY A 88 -12.10 -8.71 5.58
N THR A 89 -11.57 -7.63 6.16
CA THR A 89 -10.43 -6.88 5.62
C THR A 89 -9.06 -7.43 6.06
N GLY A 90 -8.97 -8.69 6.49
CA GLY A 90 -7.70 -9.37 6.77
C GLY A 90 -6.94 -9.72 5.48
N ILE A 91 -5.80 -10.41 5.63
CA ILE A 91 -5.01 -10.90 4.49
C ILE A 91 -5.85 -11.92 3.70
N LEU A 92 -6.08 -11.64 2.43
CA LEU A 92 -6.96 -12.44 1.59
C LEU A 92 -6.22 -13.58 0.88
N PRO A 93 -6.87 -14.75 0.67
CA PRO A 93 -6.43 -15.72 -0.31
C PRO A 93 -6.66 -15.21 -1.74
N GLY A 94 -6.00 -15.84 -2.73
CA GLY A 94 -6.09 -15.40 -4.12
C GLY A 94 -7.45 -15.61 -4.77
N ASP A 95 -8.30 -16.48 -4.20
CA ASP A 95 -9.68 -16.74 -4.64
C ASP A 95 -10.74 -16.03 -3.79
N ALA A 96 -10.35 -15.03 -2.99
CA ALA A 96 -11.29 -14.25 -2.20
C ALA A 96 -12.22 -13.41 -3.10
N ALA A 97 -13.47 -13.23 -2.63
CA ALA A 97 -14.37 -12.27 -3.25
C ALA A 97 -13.90 -10.82 -3.02
N LEU A 98 -14.31 -9.90 -3.93
CA LEU A 98 -14.01 -8.48 -3.80
C LEU A 98 -14.56 -7.93 -2.47
N ILE A 99 -13.67 -7.28 -1.70
CA ILE A 99 -14.05 -6.73 -0.39
C ILE A 99 -14.46 -5.25 -0.44
N ILE A 100 -14.17 -4.53 -1.52
CA ILE A 100 -14.62 -3.15 -1.71
C ILE A 100 -16.06 -3.17 -2.22
N ASP A 101 -16.93 -2.40 -1.57
CA ASP A 101 -18.29 -2.17 -2.05
C ASP A 101 -18.25 -1.33 -3.32
N THR A 102 -18.77 -1.91 -4.41
CA THR A 102 -18.76 -1.26 -5.73
C THR A 102 -19.70 -0.06 -5.83
N LYS A 103 -20.58 0.16 -4.86
CA LYS A 103 -21.49 1.30 -4.82
C LYS A 103 -20.88 2.51 -4.08
N LYS A 104 -19.93 2.28 -3.17
CA LYS A 104 -19.32 3.35 -2.37
C LYS A 104 -18.31 4.18 -3.16
N PRO A 105 -18.05 5.42 -2.71
CA PRO A 105 -16.98 6.25 -3.24
C PRO A 105 -15.62 5.53 -3.11
N THR A 106 -14.80 5.66 -4.14
CA THR A 106 -13.40 5.18 -4.15
C THR A 106 -12.51 6.22 -4.78
N LEU A 107 -11.21 6.17 -4.48
CA LEU A 107 -10.22 7.06 -5.09
C LEU A 107 -10.26 7.03 -6.63
N PRO A 108 -10.25 5.86 -7.31
CA PRO A 108 -10.33 5.85 -8.77
C PRO A 108 -11.66 6.37 -9.30
N LYS A 109 -12.83 6.07 -8.69
CA LYS A 109 -14.12 6.65 -9.10
C LYS A 109 -14.14 8.16 -8.98
N MET A 110 -13.61 8.70 -7.88
CA MET A 110 -13.51 10.14 -7.69
C MET A 110 -12.66 10.75 -8.81
N LEU A 111 -11.52 10.15 -9.15
CA LEU A 111 -10.65 10.65 -10.24
C LEU A 111 -11.33 10.53 -11.62
N GLN A 112 -12.04 9.44 -11.90
CA GLN A 112 -12.86 9.30 -13.12
C GLN A 112 -13.90 10.41 -13.24
N SER A 113 -14.60 10.74 -12.14
CA SER A 113 -15.62 11.80 -12.15
C SER A 113 -15.04 13.19 -12.47
N HIS A 114 -13.71 13.35 -12.34
CA HIS A 114 -12.95 14.54 -12.73
C HIS A 114 -12.23 14.41 -14.07
N GLY A 115 -12.59 13.41 -14.88
CA GLY A 115 -12.10 13.23 -16.25
C GLY A 115 -10.74 12.53 -16.37
N TYR A 116 -10.22 11.93 -15.30
CA TYR A 116 -9.01 11.13 -15.37
C TYR A 116 -9.28 9.74 -15.90
N LYS A 117 -8.51 9.30 -16.87
CA LYS A 117 -8.41 7.88 -17.24
C LYS A 117 -7.66 7.13 -16.13
N THR A 118 -8.17 6.00 -15.68
CA THR A 118 -7.66 5.33 -14.48
C THR A 118 -7.14 3.94 -14.79
N TYR A 119 -5.92 3.65 -14.33
CA TYR A 119 -5.21 2.39 -14.59
C TYR A 119 -4.76 1.73 -13.30
N MET A 120 -5.05 0.42 -13.14
CA MET A 120 -4.55 -0.42 -12.05
C MET A 120 -3.57 -1.45 -12.60
N ILE A 121 -2.31 -1.42 -12.15
CA ILE A 121 -1.26 -2.33 -12.59
C ILE A 121 -0.59 -3.01 -11.41
N GLY A 122 -0.37 -4.33 -11.52
CA GLY A 122 0.40 -5.13 -10.58
C GLY A 122 -0.43 -5.72 -9.45
N LYS A 123 0.06 -5.70 -8.22
CA LYS A 123 -0.58 -6.36 -7.07
C LYS A 123 -1.93 -5.74 -6.72
N TRP A 124 -2.98 -6.54 -6.80
CA TRP A 124 -4.34 -6.16 -6.41
C TRP A 124 -4.65 -6.47 -4.93
N HIS A 125 -4.75 -7.73 -4.59
CA HIS A 125 -4.93 -8.29 -3.24
C HIS A 125 -6.17 -7.77 -2.47
N LEU A 126 -7.26 -7.46 -3.17
CA LEU A 126 -8.52 -7.00 -2.60
C LEU A 126 -9.73 -7.89 -2.95
N GLY A 127 -9.43 -9.08 -3.50
CA GLY A 127 -10.42 -10.03 -3.95
C GLY A 127 -11.03 -9.71 -5.31
N LEU A 128 -11.75 -10.67 -5.87
CA LEU A 128 -12.35 -10.63 -7.21
C LEU A 128 -13.68 -11.40 -7.18
N GLY A 129 -14.61 -11.03 -8.05
CA GLY A 129 -15.89 -11.71 -8.12
C GLY A 129 -16.80 -11.44 -6.91
N GLU A 130 -17.97 -12.04 -6.93
CA GLU A 130 -19.04 -11.80 -5.97
C GLU A 130 -18.88 -12.64 -4.69
N LYS A 131 -19.27 -12.07 -3.56
CA LYS A 131 -19.29 -12.77 -2.27
C LYS A 131 -20.19 -14.01 -2.32
N GLY A 132 -19.65 -15.14 -1.89
CA GLY A 132 -20.35 -16.42 -1.85
C GLY A 132 -20.38 -17.20 -3.17
N LYS A 133 -19.83 -16.64 -4.25
CA LYS A 133 -19.68 -17.35 -5.53
C LYS A 133 -18.23 -17.79 -5.73
N LYS A 134 -18.03 -18.99 -6.28
CA LYS A 134 -16.69 -19.45 -6.69
C LYS A 134 -16.28 -18.72 -7.96
N ILE A 135 -15.03 -18.24 -8.01
CA ILE A 135 -14.48 -17.62 -9.20
C ILE A 135 -14.25 -18.66 -10.30
N ASP A 136 -14.78 -18.40 -11.48
CA ASP A 136 -14.46 -19.15 -12.71
C ASP A 136 -13.33 -18.45 -13.47
N TRP A 137 -12.11 -18.92 -13.28
CA TRP A 137 -10.91 -18.35 -13.88
C TRP A 137 -10.84 -18.47 -15.41
N ASN A 138 -11.79 -19.20 -16.01
CA ASN A 138 -11.86 -19.46 -17.45
C ASN A 138 -12.84 -18.52 -18.15
N LYS A 139 -13.46 -17.61 -17.42
CA LYS A 139 -14.41 -16.61 -17.93
C LYS A 139 -14.03 -15.21 -17.44
N HIS A 140 -14.74 -14.22 -17.97
CA HIS A 140 -14.66 -12.86 -17.44
C HIS A 140 -15.10 -12.81 -15.97
N ILE A 141 -14.25 -12.21 -15.11
CA ILE A 141 -14.46 -12.09 -13.66
C ILE A 141 -14.92 -10.68 -13.34
N SER A 142 -16.10 -10.58 -12.76
CA SER A 142 -16.70 -9.35 -12.26
C SER A 142 -17.42 -9.65 -10.94
N PRO A 143 -17.38 -8.71 -9.93
CA PRO A 143 -16.62 -7.48 -9.93
C PRO A 143 -15.10 -7.68 -9.82
N SER A 144 -14.36 -6.69 -10.31
CA SER A 144 -12.91 -6.62 -10.45
C SER A 144 -12.43 -5.19 -10.13
N PRO A 145 -11.18 -4.78 -10.32
CA PRO A 145 -10.76 -3.39 -10.22
C PRO A 145 -11.62 -2.42 -11.07
N ASN A 146 -12.16 -2.90 -12.18
CA ASN A 146 -12.93 -2.07 -13.11
C ASN A 146 -14.21 -1.54 -12.45
N GLU A 147 -14.91 -2.34 -11.63
CA GLU A 147 -16.15 -1.92 -10.97
C GLU A 147 -15.92 -0.97 -9.80
N ILE A 148 -14.70 -0.82 -9.33
CA ILE A 148 -14.38 0.19 -8.32
C ILE A 148 -13.78 1.48 -8.90
N GLY A 149 -13.80 1.62 -10.24
CA GLY A 149 -13.45 2.85 -10.93
C GLY A 149 -12.08 2.85 -11.64
N PHE A 150 -11.52 1.69 -11.95
CA PHE A 150 -10.42 1.62 -12.89
C PHE A 150 -10.94 1.33 -14.29
N ASP A 151 -10.59 2.17 -15.26
CA ASP A 151 -10.97 1.97 -16.66
C ASP A 151 -10.29 0.74 -17.26
N GLU A 152 -9.02 0.53 -16.89
CA GLU A 152 -8.24 -0.62 -17.34
C GLU A 152 -7.43 -1.19 -16.16
N SER A 153 -7.30 -2.52 -16.14
CA SER A 153 -6.56 -3.23 -15.11
C SER A 153 -5.66 -4.31 -15.69
N PHE A 154 -4.46 -4.46 -15.12
CA PHE A 154 -3.48 -5.49 -15.46
C PHE A 154 -2.82 -5.97 -14.17
N ILE A 155 -3.34 -7.05 -13.58
CA ILE A 155 -3.12 -7.35 -12.17
C ILE A 155 -2.71 -8.79 -11.88
N PHE A 156 -2.00 -8.96 -10.76
CA PHE A 156 -1.95 -10.21 -9.99
C PHE A 156 -3.14 -10.23 -9.02
N ALA A 157 -3.89 -11.32 -8.97
CA ALA A 157 -5.10 -11.43 -8.14
C ALA A 157 -4.83 -11.17 -6.64
N ALA A 158 -3.69 -11.68 -6.14
CA ALA A 158 -3.23 -11.47 -4.77
C ALA A 158 -1.72 -11.12 -4.76
N THR A 159 -0.89 -11.98 -4.18
CA THR A 159 0.57 -11.88 -4.07
C THR A 159 1.24 -13.00 -4.84
N GLY A 160 2.53 -12.86 -5.18
CA GLY A 160 3.27 -13.87 -5.92
C GLY A 160 3.36 -15.23 -5.22
N ASP A 161 3.28 -15.25 -3.90
CA ASP A 161 3.31 -16.46 -3.08
C ASP A 161 2.00 -17.28 -3.08
N ARG A 162 0.92 -16.77 -3.74
CA ARG A 162 -0.43 -17.35 -3.75
C ARG A 162 -0.90 -17.73 -5.15
N VAL A 163 -1.70 -18.79 -5.23
CA VAL A 163 -2.41 -19.12 -6.47
C VAL A 163 -3.67 -18.25 -6.62
N PRO A 164 -4.12 -17.95 -7.85
CA PRO A 164 -3.55 -18.38 -9.13
C PRO A 164 -2.32 -17.54 -9.53
N CYS A 165 -1.34 -18.22 -10.12
CA CYS A 165 -0.12 -17.57 -10.61
C CYS A 165 -0.29 -17.12 -12.08
N VAL A 166 -1.28 -16.27 -12.33
CA VAL A 166 -1.64 -15.73 -13.64
C VAL A 166 -1.92 -14.24 -13.60
N ILE A 167 -1.72 -13.55 -14.73
CA ILE A 167 -2.07 -12.14 -14.88
C ILE A 167 -3.50 -12.04 -15.40
N LEU A 168 -4.29 -11.14 -14.79
CA LEU A 168 -5.59 -10.76 -15.30
C LEU A 168 -5.52 -9.39 -15.98
N GLU A 169 -6.08 -9.30 -17.18
CA GLU A 169 -6.25 -8.05 -17.92
C GLU A 169 -7.74 -7.77 -18.09
N ASN A 170 -8.23 -6.70 -17.49
CA ASN A 170 -9.65 -6.30 -17.53
C ASN A 170 -10.60 -7.46 -17.21
N GLY A 171 -10.37 -8.14 -16.08
CA GLY A 171 -11.20 -9.25 -15.60
C GLY A 171 -10.99 -10.60 -16.31
N ASN A 172 -10.10 -10.70 -17.28
CA ASN A 172 -9.84 -11.95 -18.00
C ASN A 172 -8.42 -12.46 -17.75
N VAL A 173 -8.24 -13.77 -17.62
CA VAL A 173 -6.89 -14.36 -17.53
C VAL A 173 -6.19 -14.23 -18.87
N ARG A 174 -5.01 -13.63 -18.85
CA ARG A 174 -4.20 -13.42 -20.07
C ARG A 174 -3.59 -14.73 -20.54
N ASN A 175 -3.52 -14.94 -21.85
CA ASN A 175 -2.93 -16.11 -22.50
C ASN A 175 -3.55 -17.46 -22.07
N LEU A 176 -4.81 -17.48 -21.67
CA LEU A 176 -5.50 -18.70 -21.30
C LEU A 176 -5.72 -19.60 -22.52
N ASP A 177 -5.31 -20.86 -22.41
CA ASP A 177 -5.70 -21.90 -23.36
C ASP A 177 -7.04 -22.53 -22.92
N PRO A 178 -8.12 -22.44 -23.71
CA PRO A 178 -9.41 -23.05 -23.38
C PRO A 178 -9.36 -24.57 -23.17
N ASN A 179 -8.34 -25.25 -23.75
CA ASN A 179 -8.14 -26.69 -23.60
C ASN A 179 -7.37 -27.07 -22.34
N ASP A 180 -6.82 -26.10 -21.59
CA ASP A 180 -6.12 -26.31 -20.32
C ASP A 180 -6.73 -25.41 -19.22
N PRO A 181 -7.99 -25.67 -18.81
CA PRO A 181 -8.73 -24.79 -17.91
C PRO A 181 -8.11 -24.71 -16.53
N ILE A 182 -8.20 -23.52 -15.93
CA ILE A 182 -7.69 -23.23 -14.58
C ILE A 182 -8.71 -23.66 -13.53
N GLU A 183 -8.21 -24.43 -12.55
CA GLU A 183 -8.91 -24.67 -11.30
C GLU A 183 -8.03 -24.26 -10.11
N VAL A 184 -8.64 -23.59 -9.11
CA VAL A 184 -7.98 -23.13 -7.89
C VAL A 184 -8.70 -23.66 -6.66
N SER A 185 -7.94 -24.10 -5.66
CA SER A 185 -8.44 -24.55 -4.37
C SER A 185 -7.51 -24.11 -3.23
N TYR A 186 -8.09 -23.58 -2.15
CA TYR A 186 -7.37 -23.30 -0.91
C TYR A 186 -7.62 -24.38 0.18
N LYS A 187 -8.36 -25.45 -0.19
CA LYS A 187 -8.75 -26.50 0.77
C LYS A 187 -8.03 -27.83 0.53
N HIS A 188 -7.81 -28.22 -0.72
CA HIS A 188 -7.27 -29.53 -1.09
C HIS A 188 -6.46 -29.45 -2.38
N ASN A 189 -5.51 -30.39 -2.51
CA ASN A 189 -4.74 -30.55 -3.75
C ASN A 189 -5.58 -31.28 -4.81
N PHE A 190 -5.20 -31.12 -6.06
CA PHE A 190 -5.78 -31.85 -7.19
C PHE A 190 -5.08 -33.22 -7.32
N PRO A 191 -5.83 -34.32 -7.62
CA PRO A 191 -5.26 -35.64 -7.75
C PRO A 191 -4.09 -35.70 -8.74
N GLY A 192 -3.00 -36.36 -8.33
CA GLY A 192 -1.81 -36.53 -9.15
C GLY A 192 -0.87 -35.33 -9.28
N LEU A 193 -1.21 -34.17 -8.70
CA LEU A 193 -0.30 -33.03 -8.74
C LEU A 193 0.66 -33.01 -7.53
N PRO A 194 1.95 -32.68 -7.78
CA PRO A 194 2.93 -32.52 -6.71
C PRO A 194 2.62 -31.32 -5.83
N ASN A 195 3.10 -31.38 -4.58
CA ASN A 195 3.06 -30.25 -3.66
C ASN A 195 4.43 -30.04 -3.01
N GLY A 196 4.71 -28.82 -2.56
CA GLY A 196 6.01 -28.45 -2.03
C GLY A 196 6.36 -29.12 -0.68
N LYS A 197 5.37 -29.65 0.06
CA LYS A 197 5.61 -30.35 1.32
C LYS A 197 6.26 -31.71 1.08
N ASP A 198 5.74 -32.45 0.11
CA ASP A 198 6.10 -33.83 -0.16
C ASP A 198 7.17 -33.98 -1.27
N ASN A 199 7.26 -33.00 -2.18
CA ASN A 199 8.16 -33.01 -3.35
C ASN A 199 9.20 -31.87 -3.28
N LYS A 200 10.00 -31.86 -2.22
CA LYS A 200 11.01 -30.84 -1.95
C LYS A 200 12.13 -30.77 -2.99
N ASP A 201 12.41 -31.86 -3.64
CA ASP A 201 13.37 -32.02 -4.74
C ASP A 201 13.00 -31.23 -5.99
N GLN A 202 11.72 -30.88 -6.16
CA GLN A 202 11.23 -30.06 -7.27
C GLN A 202 11.30 -28.54 -6.98
N LEU A 203 11.73 -28.15 -5.77
CA LEU A 203 11.77 -26.73 -5.37
C LEU A 203 13.13 -26.10 -5.67
N LYS A 204 13.14 -25.03 -6.47
CA LYS A 204 14.30 -24.13 -6.62
C LYS A 204 14.44 -23.15 -5.44
N LEU A 205 13.34 -22.87 -4.73
CA LEU A 205 13.29 -22.03 -3.53
C LEU A 205 12.55 -22.78 -2.42
N MET A 206 13.26 -23.13 -1.34
CA MET A 206 12.71 -23.86 -0.22
C MET A 206 11.85 -22.94 0.66
N TRP A 207 10.71 -23.42 1.10
CA TRP A 207 9.86 -22.74 2.08
C TRP A 207 10.47 -22.80 3.51
N SER A 208 10.22 -21.76 4.30
CA SER A 208 10.50 -21.73 5.74
C SER A 208 9.27 -22.14 6.55
N HIS A 209 8.09 -21.63 6.17
CA HIS A 209 6.79 -21.98 6.74
C HIS A 209 5.68 -21.69 5.73
N GLY A 210 4.59 -22.45 5.77
CA GLY A 210 3.33 -22.19 5.07
C GLY A 210 3.31 -22.33 3.55
N HIS A 211 4.35 -21.97 2.84
CA HIS A 211 4.42 -21.86 1.38
C HIS A 211 4.83 -23.19 0.72
N ASN A 212 4.06 -24.24 0.97
CA ASN A 212 4.43 -25.63 0.65
C ASN A 212 3.32 -26.41 -0.07
N GLN A 213 2.36 -25.72 -0.69
CA GLN A 213 1.25 -26.33 -1.42
C GLN A 213 1.58 -26.46 -2.91
N ALA A 214 0.84 -25.88 -3.84
CA ALA A 214 1.14 -26.04 -5.27
C ALA A 214 2.59 -25.64 -5.61
N ILE A 215 3.23 -26.38 -6.53
CA ILE A 215 4.54 -26.02 -7.08
C ILE A 215 4.31 -25.36 -8.43
N ILE A 216 4.62 -24.07 -8.53
CA ILE A 216 4.58 -23.32 -9.77
C ILE A 216 5.96 -22.71 -10.03
N ASN A 217 6.55 -22.96 -11.20
CA ASN A 217 7.90 -22.52 -11.57
C ASN A 217 8.99 -22.95 -10.57
N GLY A 218 8.84 -24.13 -9.96
CA GLY A 218 9.76 -24.65 -8.93
C GLY A 218 9.65 -23.92 -7.59
N ILE A 219 8.57 -23.19 -7.32
CA ILE A 219 8.32 -22.47 -6.07
C ILE A 219 7.02 -22.98 -5.46
N GLY A 220 7.07 -23.33 -4.18
CA GLY A 220 5.88 -23.70 -3.42
C GLY A 220 5.00 -22.48 -3.15
N ARG A 221 3.69 -22.60 -3.31
CA ARG A 221 2.72 -21.51 -3.13
C ARG A 221 1.78 -21.80 -1.97
N ILE A 222 0.99 -20.80 -1.58
CA ILE A 222 -0.20 -20.95 -0.74
C ILE A 222 -1.38 -21.21 -1.68
N GLY A 223 -2.13 -22.30 -1.42
CA GLY A 223 -3.21 -22.78 -2.27
C GLY A 223 -2.74 -23.76 -3.35
N PHE A 224 -3.70 -24.35 -4.05
CA PHE A 224 -3.50 -25.36 -5.10
C PHE A 224 -4.08 -24.87 -6.41
N MET A 225 -3.40 -25.13 -7.51
CA MET A 225 -3.81 -24.74 -8.86
C MET A 225 -3.54 -25.88 -9.83
N LYS A 226 -4.47 -26.08 -10.78
CA LYS A 226 -4.36 -27.02 -11.90
C LYS A 226 -4.69 -26.28 -13.19
N GLY A 227 -4.06 -26.67 -14.28
CA GLY A 227 -4.27 -26.07 -15.61
C GLY A 227 -3.65 -24.70 -15.79
N GLY A 228 -3.98 -24.05 -16.90
CA GLY A 228 -3.54 -22.71 -17.25
C GLY A 228 -2.04 -22.58 -17.54
N ARG A 229 -1.37 -23.62 -18.00
CA ARG A 229 0.10 -23.65 -18.21
C ARG A 229 0.60 -22.53 -19.10
N SER A 230 -0.15 -22.18 -20.13
CA SER A 230 0.18 -21.07 -21.04
C SER A 230 0.03 -19.67 -20.43
N ALA A 231 -0.77 -19.56 -19.37
CA ALA A 231 -1.07 -18.30 -18.68
C ALA A 231 -0.16 -18.06 -17.46
N LEU A 232 0.60 -19.07 -17.00
CA LEU A 232 1.47 -18.92 -15.83
C LEU A 232 2.53 -17.87 -16.08
N TRP A 233 2.69 -16.94 -15.12
CA TRP A 233 3.82 -16.02 -15.14
C TRP A 233 5.14 -16.72 -14.80
N LYS A 234 6.24 -16.10 -15.13
CA LYS A 234 7.56 -16.42 -14.57
C LYS A 234 7.91 -15.34 -13.57
N ASP A 235 8.29 -15.77 -12.37
CA ASP A 235 8.48 -14.85 -11.24
C ASP A 235 9.54 -13.80 -11.54
N GLU A 236 10.62 -14.18 -12.20
CA GLU A 236 11.73 -13.32 -12.58
C GLU A 236 11.38 -12.25 -13.63
N GLU A 237 10.26 -12.41 -14.35
CA GLU A 237 9.81 -11.49 -15.40
C GLU A 237 8.73 -10.51 -14.92
N ASN A 238 8.19 -10.72 -13.71
CA ASN A 238 7.02 -9.98 -13.23
C ASN A 238 7.22 -8.48 -13.16
N ALA A 239 8.37 -8.02 -12.65
CA ALA A 239 8.68 -6.59 -12.53
C ALA A 239 8.73 -5.90 -13.90
N ASP A 240 9.36 -6.57 -14.89
CA ASP A 240 9.44 -6.05 -16.27
C ASP A 240 8.07 -5.99 -16.94
N ILE A 241 7.28 -7.07 -16.86
CA ILE A 241 5.97 -7.17 -17.51
C ILE A 241 5.01 -6.07 -17.03
N ILE A 242 4.94 -5.83 -15.72
CA ILE A 242 4.07 -4.77 -15.19
C ILE A 242 4.60 -3.37 -15.50
N THR A 243 5.93 -3.20 -15.54
CA THR A 243 6.55 -1.91 -15.88
C THR A 243 6.35 -1.57 -17.35
N ASP A 244 6.50 -2.54 -18.26
CA ASP A 244 6.22 -2.35 -19.69
C ASP A 244 4.77 -1.96 -19.92
N LYS A 245 3.83 -2.60 -19.21
CA LYS A 245 2.41 -2.25 -19.27
C LYS A 245 2.13 -0.84 -18.74
N ALA A 246 2.80 -0.42 -17.69
CA ALA A 246 2.70 0.95 -17.16
C ALA A 246 3.18 1.99 -18.18
N ILE A 247 4.29 1.71 -18.85
CA ILE A 247 4.85 2.56 -19.92
C ILE A 247 3.88 2.65 -21.11
N GLU A 248 3.29 1.52 -21.51
CA GLU A 248 2.26 1.48 -22.55
C GLU A 248 1.09 2.42 -22.23
N TYR A 249 0.57 2.39 -20.98
CA TYR A 249 -0.53 3.26 -20.57
C TYR A 249 -0.13 4.74 -20.49
N ILE A 250 1.08 5.05 -20.03
CA ILE A 250 1.61 6.43 -20.04
C ILE A 250 1.64 6.97 -21.49
N GLN A 251 2.19 6.19 -22.42
CA GLN A 251 2.29 6.56 -23.84
C GLN A 251 0.91 6.71 -24.50
N LYS A 252 -0.02 5.78 -24.21
CA LYS A 252 -1.40 5.80 -24.68
C LYS A 252 -2.11 7.08 -24.26
N SER A 253 -2.07 7.44 -22.97
CA SER A 253 -2.71 8.64 -22.44
C SER A 253 -2.06 9.93 -22.96
N ALA A 254 -0.73 9.95 -23.05
CA ALA A 254 0.00 11.09 -23.62
C ALA A 254 -0.40 11.36 -25.08
N LYS A 255 -0.52 10.31 -25.90
CA LYS A 255 -0.96 10.38 -27.29
C LYS A 255 -2.42 10.86 -27.40
N ALA A 256 -3.29 10.37 -26.53
CA ALA A 256 -4.70 10.79 -26.44
C ALA A 256 -4.88 12.19 -25.85
N LYS A 257 -3.84 12.75 -25.19
CA LYS A 257 -3.88 14.00 -24.42
C LYS A 257 -4.91 13.99 -23.30
N GLU A 258 -5.18 12.80 -22.74
CA GLU A 258 -6.10 12.59 -21.63
C GLU A 258 -5.35 12.66 -20.30
N PRO A 259 -5.89 13.34 -19.28
CA PRO A 259 -5.33 13.23 -17.93
C PRO A 259 -5.55 11.80 -17.41
N PHE A 260 -4.58 11.29 -16.63
CA PHE A 260 -4.69 9.93 -16.13
C PHE A 260 -4.18 9.77 -14.70
N PHE A 261 -4.72 8.75 -14.04
CA PHE A 261 -4.23 8.18 -12.79
C PHE A 261 -3.67 6.78 -13.05
N LEU A 262 -2.43 6.57 -12.71
CA LEU A 262 -1.76 5.28 -12.77
C LEU A 262 -1.45 4.81 -11.35
N MET A 263 -2.12 3.75 -10.91
CA MET A 263 -1.75 2.98 -9.73
C MET A 263 -0.81 1.85 -10.16
N PHE A 264 0.50 2.05 -9.97
CA PHE A 264 1.54 1.07 -10.23
C PHE A 264 1.93 0.40 -8.92
N ALA A 265 1.30 -0.72 -8.62
CA ALA A 265 1.51 -1.51 -7.42
C ALA A 265 2.48 -2.66 -7.71
N THR A 266 3.74 -2.54 -7.29
CA THR A 266 4.74 -3.58 -7.55
C THR A 266 4.46 -4.84 -6.75
N HIS A 267 5.01 -5.98 -7.19
CA HIS A 267 5.14 -7.16 -6.36
C HIS A 267 6.34 -7.03 -5.41
N ASP A 268 7.39 -6.37 -5.90
CA ASP A 268 8.61 -6.17 -5.13
C ASP A 268 8.38 -5.21 -3.95
N ILE A 269 8.93 -5.54 -2.84
CA ILE A 269 9.94 -6.58 -2.52
C ILE A 269 9.35 -7.78 -1.75
N HIS A 270 8.05 -8.06 -1.93
CA HIS A 270 7.35 -9.19 -1.30
C HIS A 270 7.91 -10.54 -1.77
N VAL A 271 7.73 -11.57 -0.98
CA VAL A 271 8.10 -12.95 -1.33
C VAL A 271 7.13 -13.55 -2.38
N PRO A 272 7.60 -14.51 -3.20
CA PRO A 272 8.97 -15.00 -3.38
C PRO A 272 9.84 -13.95 -4.06
N ARG A 273 11.04 -13.72 -3.52
CA ARG A 273 11.99 -12.76 -4.08
C ARG A 273 12.77 -13.41 -5.21
N CYS A 274 12.42 -13.06 -6.42
CA CYS A 274 12.98 -13.66 -7.64
C CYS A 274 13.42 -12.54 -8.59
N PRO A 275 14.55 -11.88 -8.31
CA PRO A 275 15.04 -10.79 -9.16
C PRO A 275 15.37 -11.32 -10.57
N GLU A 276 15.12 -10.50 -11.59
CA GLU A 276 15.61 -10.77 -12.92
C GLU A 276 17.14 -10.86 -12.90
N LYS A 277 17.71 -11.70 -13.76
CA LYS A 277 19.13 -12.09 -13.74
C LYS A 277 20.11 -10.88 -13.69
N ARG A 278 19.75 -9.76 -14.36
CA ARG A 278 20.59 -8.54 -14.36
C ARG A 278 20.71 -7.87 -13.00
N PHE A 279 19.80 -8.16 -12.06
CA PHE A 279 19.80 -7.59 -10.70
C PHE A 279 20.42 -8.50 -9.66
N VAL A 280 20.64 -9.78 -9.96
CA VAL A 280 21.28 -10.72 -9.03
C VAL A 280 22.67 -10.24 -8.63
N GLY A 281 22.92 -10.10 -7.33
CA GLY A 281 24.20 -9.64 -6.76
C GLY A 281 24.45 -8.14 -6.89
N LYS A 282 23.41 -7.32 -7.17
CA LYS A 282 23.56 -5.86 -7.28
C LYS A 282 23.51 -5.14 -5.94
N SER A 283 23.08 -5.82 -4.87
CA SER A 283 23.11 -5.30 -3.51
C SER A 283 24.10 -6.06 -2.62
N ARG A 284 24.40 -5.50 -1.43
CA ARG A 284 25.18 -6.20 -0.38
C ARG A 284 24.31 -6.97 0.60
N HIS A 285 22.98 -7.00 0.37
CA HIS A 285 21.99 -7.55 1.29
C HIS A 285 21.19 -8.72 0.67
N GLY A 286 21.88 -9.51 -0.19
CA GLY A 286 21.31 -10.71 -0.82
C GLY A 286 20.10 -10.42 -1.68
N VAL A 287 19.29 -11.46 -1.89
CA VAL A 287 18.17 -11.40 -2.83
C VAL A 287 17.14 -10.33 -2.46
N ARG A 288 16.94 -10.05 -1.15
CA ARG A 288 16.02 -8.98 -0.73
C ARG A 288 16.50 -7.60 -1.17
N GLY A 289 17.79 -7.34 -1.06
CA GLY A 289 18.37 -6.12 -1.57
C GLY A 289 18.36 -6.05 -3.11
N ASP A 290 18.55 -7.18 -3.78
CA ASP A 290 18.57 -7.26 -5.24
C ASP A 290 17.19 -6.92 -5.85
N VAL A 291 16.08 -7.43 -5.28
CA VAL A 291 14.72 -7.03 -5.71
C VAL A 291 14.38 -5.59 -5.33
N THR A 292 15.06 -5.00 -4.33
CA THR A 292 14.94 -3.56 -4.06
C THR A 292 15.62 -2.71 -5.15
N VAL A 293 16.75 -3.19 -5.69
CA VAL A 293 17.41 -2.57 -6.86
C VAL A 293 16.55 -2.70 -8.11
N GLU A 294 15.85 -3.83 -8.29
CA GLU A 294 14.88 -4.06 -9.37
C GLU A 294 13.69 -3.11 -9.26
N LEU A 295 13.15 -2.91 -8.07
CA LEU A 295 12.12 -1.90 -7.80
C LEU A 295 12.59 -0.49 -8.18
N ASP A 296 13.84 -0.12 -7.87
CA ASP A 296 14.42 1.17 -8.25
C ASP A 296 14.49 1.34 -9.77
N ASP A 297 14.81 0.26 -10.52
CA ASP A 297 14.77 0.27 -11.99
C ASP A 297 13.35 0.49 -12.53
N CYS A 298 12.33 -0.11 -11.92
CA CYS A 298 10.93 0.17 -12.28
C CYS A 298 10.61 1.66 -12.10
N VAL A 299 11.03 2.28 -10.99
CA VAL A 299 10.84 3.72 -10.74
C VAL A 299 11.57 4.56 -11.79
N ARG A 300 12.81 4.20 -12.13
CA ARG A 300 13.58 4.86 -13.19
C ARG A 300 12.84 4.83 -14.52
N ARG A 301 12.39 3.66 -14.96
CA ARG A 301 11.73 3.44 -16.25
C ARG A 301 10.40 4.21 -16.35
N ILE A 302 9.60 4.24 -15.28
CA ILE A 302 8.34 5.00 -15.24
C ILE A 302 8.61 6.51 -15.31
N THR A 303 9.61 7.01 -14.56
CA THR A 303 9.93 8.44 -14.59
C THR A 303 10.52 8.88 -15.93
N GLU A 304 11.34 8.04 -16.57
CA GLU A 304 11.83 8.26 -17.92
C GLU A 304 10.69 8.25 -18.96
N ALA A 305 9.72 7.35 -18.84
CA ALA A 305 8.55 7.32 -19.72
C ALA A 305 7.71 8.60 -19.62
N LEU A 306 7.50 9.13 -18.40
CA LEU A 306 6.83 10.42 -18.19
C LEU A 306 7.61 11.58 -18.83
N GLN A 307 8.93 11.57 -18.72
CA GLN A 307 9.80 12.57 -19.35
C GLN A 307 9.74 12.48 -20.88
N GLN A 308 9.87 11.29 -21.46
CA GLN A 308 9.79 11.04 -22.90
C GLN A 308 8.41 11.41 -23.47
N ALA A 309 7.36 11.23 -22.69
CA ALA A 309 6.00 11.64 -23.04
C ALA A 309 5.75 13.16 -22.89
N GLY A 310 6.74 13.94 -22.44
CA GLY A 310 6.61 15.38 -22.22
C GLY A 310 5.71 15.76 -21.02
N LEU A 311 5.47 14.81 -20.12
CA LEU A 311 4.57 14.96 -18.96
C LEU A 311 5.31 15.30 -17.66
N GLU A 312 6.63 15.34 -17.62
CA GLU A 312 7.42 15.48 -16.38
C GLU A 312 6.96 16.67 -15.51
N LYS A 313 6.69 17.84 -16.12
CA LYS A 313 6.25 19.05 -15.39
C LYS A 313 4.78 18.99 -14.96
N ASP A 314 3.97 18.19 -15.63
CA ASP A 314 2.54 18.05 -15.40
C ASP A 314 2.19 16.78 -14.61
N ALA A 315 3.21 16.06 -14.09
CA ALA A 315 3.04 14.83 -13.35
C ALA A 315 3.22 15.03 -11.84
N LEU A 316 2.20 14.62 -11.07
CA LEU A 316 2.29 14.37 -9.63
C LEU A 316 2.68 12.90 -9.45
N VAL A 317 3.93 12.67 -9.04
CA VAL A 317 4.47 11.33 -8.77
C VAL A 317 4.56 11.11 -7.27
N ILE A 318 3.97 10.02 -6.78
CA ILE A 318 3.98 9.62 -5.37
C ILE A 318 4.64 8.24 -5.29
N PHE A 319 5.66 8.10 -4.44
CA PHE A 319 6.30 6.82 -4.14
C PHE A 319 6.04 6.46 -2.68
N SER A 320 5.61 5.22 -2.41
CA SER A 320 5.35 4.73 -1.06
C SER A 320 5.33 3.20 -0.99
N SER A 321 5.02 2.64 0.20
CA SER A 321 4.85 1.21 0.46
C SER A 321 3.52 0.93 1.16
N ASP A 322 3.00 -0.30 1.05
CA ASP A 322 1.72 -0.67 1.67
C ASP A 322 1.82 -1.03 3.16
N ASN A 323 2.98 -1.42 3.63
CA ASN A 323 3.31 -1.64 5.04
C ASN A 323 4.83 -1.65 5.26
N GLY A 324 5.24 -1.80 6.51
CA GLY A 324 6.64 -1.93 6.86
C GLY A 324 7.26 -3.28 6.46
N PRO A 325 8.57 -3.46 6.69
CA PRO A 325 9.34 -4.58 6.14
C PRO A 325 9.13 -5.88 6.90
N VAL A 326 9.44 -7.00 6.21
CA VAL A 326 9.58 -8.33 6.80
C VAL A 326 10.78 -9.03 6.18
N LEU A 327 11.51 -9.82 6.97
CA LEU A 327 12.66 -10.58 6.48
C LEU A 327 12.28 -12.02 6.11
N ASP A 328 11.66 -12.78 7.03
CA ASP A 328 11.17 -14.13 6.75
C ASP A 328 9.63 -14.12 6.68
N ASP A 329 9.11 -14.28 5.47
CA ASP A 329 7.65 -14.36 5.21
C ASP A 329 7.32 -15.59 4.36
N GLY A 330 7.96 -16.73 4.66
CA GLY A 330 7.59 -18.04 4.15
C GLY A 330 8.63 -18.77 3.31
N TYR A 331 9.76 -18.15 2.97
CA TYR A 331 10.81 -18.77 2.17
C TYR A 331 12.20 -18.66 2.79
N ARG A 332 13.06 -19.66 2.55
CA ARG A 332 14.46 -19.70 2.97
C ARG A 332 15.34 -18.99 1.94
N ASP A 333 15.10 -17.70 1.75
CA ASP A 333 15.84 -16.83 0.83
C ASP A 333 17.04 -16.13 1.47
N PHE A 334 17.38 -16.52 2.71
CA PHE A 334 18.47 -16.00 3.52
C PHE A 334 18.36 -14.51 3.90
N ALA A 335 17.21 -13.86 3.71
CA ALA A 335 17.02 -12.44 4.00
C ALA A 335 17.39 -12.08 5.45
N VAL A 336 17.09 -12.93 6.44
CA VAL A 336 17.47 -12.71 7.85
C VAL A 336 18.98 -12.63 8.00
N ARG A 337 19.75 -13.55 7.39
CA ARG A 337 21.21 -13.58 7.44
C ARG A 337 21.82 -12.39 6.70
N ASP A 338 21.34 -12.14 5.49
CA ASP A 338 21.99 -11.19 4.57
C ASP A 338 21.67 -9.73 4.93
N ASN A 339 20.64 -9.51 5.75
CA ASN A 339 20.28 -8.20 6.30
C ASN A 339 20.68 -7.99 7.77
N ALA A 340 21.56 -8.83 8.34
CA ALA A 340 21.97 -8.73 9.74
C ALA A 340 22.63 -7.38 10.11
N THR A 341 23.25 -6.68 9.14
CA THR A 341 23.87 -5.36 9.30
C THR A 341 23.03 -4.22 8.74
N HIS A 342 21.83 -4.53 8.23
CA HIS A 342 20.89 -3.56 7.69
C HIS A 342 19.70 -3.38 8.63
N SER A 343 19.13 -2.18 8.66
CA SER A 343 17.91 -1.86 9.42
C SER A 343 16.76 -1.54 8.46
N PRO A 344 16.01 -2.54 7.98
CA PRO A 344 14.95 -2.30 7.00
C PRO A 344 13.87 -1.33 7.47
N ALA A 345 13.57 -1.31 8.78
CA ALA A 345 12.65 -0.34 9.37
C ALA A 345 13.32 1.01 9.73
N GLY A 346 14.60 1.21 9.37
CA GLY A 346 15.36 2.41 9.74
C GLY A 346 15.56 2.54 11.24
N PRO A 347 15.22 3.68 11.85
CA PRO A 347 15.35 3.90 13.29
C PRO A 347 14.24 3.24 14.12
N PHE A 348 13.23 2.67 13.47
CA PHE A 348 12.03 2.14 14.12
C PHE A 348 12.18 0.65 14.49
N ARG A 349 11.37 0.21 15.44
CA ARG A 349 11.34 -1.16 15.94
C ARG A 349 10.26 -1.98 15.23
N ALA A 350 10.52 -3.29 15.08
CA ALA A 350 9.65 -4.27 14.44
C ALA A 350 9.42 -4.02 12.93
N GLY A 351 8.37 -4.60 12.36
CA GLY A 351 8.04 -4.54 10.94
C GLY A 351 6.62 -4.99 10.68
N LYS A 352 6.36 -5.54 9.49
CA LYS A 352 5.06 -6.08 9.06
C LYS A 352 4.37 -6.88 10.18
N TYR A 353 3.06 -6.78 10.29
CA TYR A 353 2.21 -7.37 11.34
C TYR A 353 2.29 -6.68 12.72
N SER A 354 3.22 -5.75 12.95
CA SER A 354 3.39 -5.10 14.24
C SER A 354 2.57 -3.83 14.39
N ILE A 355 2.12 -3.56 15.63
CA ILE A 355 1.52 -2.28 16.00
C ILE A 355 2.58 -1.20 16.28
N LEU A 356 3.86 -1.60 16.40
CA LEU A 356 4.99 -0.69 16.59
C LEU A 356 5.32 0.08 15.32
N GLU A 357 6.09 1.16 15.45
CA GLU A 357 6.37 2.10 14.35
C GLU A 357 6.87 1.43 13.07
N GLY A 358 7.80 0.46 13.18
CA GLY A 358 8.33 -0.25 12.01
C GLY A 358 7.28 -1.01 11.20
N GLY A 359 6.09 -1.26 11.76
CA GLY A 359 5.00 -1.95 11.05
C GLY A 359 4.30 -1.11 9.99
N SER A 360 4.19 0.19 10.22
CA SER A 360 3.40 1.09 9.34
C SER A 360 4.09 2.41 9.00
N ARG A 361 5.25 2.74 9.59
CA ARG A 361 6.07 3.87 9.17
C ARG A 361 6.79 3.50 7.88
N ILE A 362 6.49 4.22 6.81
CA ILE A 362 6.88 3.86 5.44
C ILE A 362 7.62 5.01 4.75
N PRO A 363 8.45 4.74 3.72
CA PRO A 363 8.93 5.79 2.85
C PRO A 363 7.75 6.44 2.11
N PHE A 364 7.77 7.77 2.01
CA PHE A 364 6.75 8.53 1.30
C PHE A 364 7.40 9.75 0.65
N ILE A 365 7.38 9.79 -0.67
CA ILE A 365 8.03 10.83 -1.48
C ILE A 365 6.99 11.37 -2.46
N VAL A 366 6.92 12.69 -2.59
CA VAL A 366 6.04 13.36 -3.55
C VAL A 366 6.85 14.28 -4.43
N LYS A 367 6.78 14.10 -5.74
CA LYS A 367 7.41 14.96 -6.74
C LYS A 367 6.36 15.60 -7.63
N TRP A 368 6.40 16.92 -7.79
CA TRP A 368 5.63 17.65 -8.78
C TRP A 368 6.39 18.91 -9.18
N PRO A 369 7.15 18.87 -10.29
CA PRO A 369 8.01 19.97 -10.70
C PRO A 369 7.25 21.29 -10.91
N GLY A 370 7.80 22.38 -10.39
CA GLY A 370 7.17 23.71 -10.44
C GLY A 370 6.09 23.95 -9.37
N VAL A 371 5.64 22.91 -8.66
CA VAL A 371 4.64 23.02 -7.58
C VAL A 371 5.25 22.71 -6.22
N ILE A 372 6.04 21.63 -6.13
CA ILE A 372 6.76 21.22 -4.91
C ILE A 372 8.21 21.68 -5.04
N LYS A 373 8.73 22.33 -3.97
CA LYS A 373 10.13 22.75 -3.91
C LYS A 373 11.03 21.52 -3.84
N PRO A 374 11.99 21.34 -4.76
CA PRO A 374 12.91 20.21 -4.73
C PRO A 374 13.75 20.14 -3.44
N GLY A 375 14.15 18.92 -3.04
CA GLY A 375 15.05 18.65 -1.93
C GLY A 375 14.46 19.00 -0.56
N THR A 376 13.12 19.10 -0.44
CA THR A 376 12.48 19.39 0.85
C THR A 376 12.26 18.12 1.66
N THR A 377 12.25 18.29 2.99
CA THR A 377 11.87 17.23 3.94
C THR A 377 10.76 17.76 4.84
N SER A 378 9.71 16.98 5.03
CA SER A 378 8.56 17.33 5.87
C SER A 378 8.37 16.32 6.99
N LYS A 379 8.02 16.84 8.19
CA LYS A 379 7.58 16.06 9.36
C LYS A 379 6.06 16.08 9.52
N ALA A 380 5.32 16.52 8.51
CA ALA A 380 3.86 16.49 8.57
C ALA A 380 3.37 15.05 8.75
N LEU A 381 2.48 14.84 9.71
CA LEU A 381 1.88 13.52 9.96
C LEU A 381 0.89 13.20 8.84
N LEU A 382 1.18 12.16 8.06
CA LEU A 382 0.39 11.74 6.92
C LEU A 382 -0.04 10.28 7.05
N ASN A 383 -1.22 9.99 6.55
CA ASN A 383 -1.65 8.64 6.23
C ASN A 383 -1.91 8.53 4.72
N GLN A 384 -1.50 7.46 4.08
CA GLN A 384 -1.68 7.29 2.62
C GLN A 384 -3.15 7.33 2.18
N MET A 385 -4.11 6.95 3.04
CA MET A 385 -5.53 7.08 2.72
C MET A 385 -5.99 8.53 2.56
N ASP A 386 -5.20 9.51 3.03
CA ASP A 386 -5.47 10.95 2.89
C ASP A 386 -5.35 11.45 1.44
N LEU A 387 -4.80 10.63 0.56
CA LEU A 387 -4.79 10.92 -0.87
C LEU A 387 -6.20 11.09 -1.45
N GLY A 388 -7.20 10.36 -0.93
CA GLY A 388 -8.60 10.49 -1.36
C GLY A 388 -9.11 11.92 -1.19
N ALA A 389 -9.24 12.38 0.06
CA ALA A 389 -9.73 13.73 0.36
C ALA A 389 -8.81 14.84 -0.17
N SER A 390 -7.49 14.61 -0.17
CA SER A 390 -6.52 15.61 -0.63
C SER A 390 -6.62 15.84 -2.14
N LEU A 391 -6.71 14.78 -2.94
CA LEU A 391 -6.88 14.89 -4.39
C LEU A 391 -8.27 15.42 -4.75
N GLU A 392 -9.33 15.03 -4.01
CA GLU A 392 -10.66 15.60 -4.21
C GLU A 392 -10.67 17.12 -4.01
N GLN A 393 -10.03 17.62 -2.95
CA GLN A 393 -9.91 19.06 -2.70
C GLN A 393 -9.01 19.77 -3.72
N LEU A 394 -8.00 19.11 -4.25
CA LEU A 394 -7.18 19.66 -5.34
C LEU A 394 -7.99 19.85 -6.62
N LEU A 395 -8.86 18.89 -6.94
CA LEU A 395 -9.63 18.86 -8.20
C LEU A 395 -10.95 19.61 -8.09
N ALA A 396 -11.56 19.65 -6.91
CA ALA A 396 -12.84 20.31 -6.62
C ALA A 396 -12.76 21.10 -5.30
N PRO A 397 -12.05 22.24 -5.28
CA PRO A 397 -11.91 23.04 -4.07
C PRO A 397 -13.25 23.45 -3.46
N GLY A 398 -13.42 23.20 -2.15
CA GLY A 398 -14.63 23.53 -1.40
C GLY A 398 -15.74 22.46 -1.45
N LYS A 399 -15.58 21.38 -2.22
CA LYS A 399 -16.48 20.24 -2.17
C LYS A 399 -16.40 19.55 -0.80
N ALA A 400 -17.52 19.06 -0.30
CA ALA A 400 -17.54 18.21 0.90
C ALA A 400 -16.71 16.93 0.67
N ASN A 401 -16.02 16.47 1.73
CA ASN A 401 -15.22 15.26 1.67
C ASN A 401 -16.09 14.02 1.45
N SER A 402 -15.83 13.27 0.39
CA SER A 402 -16.55 12.04 0.05
C SER A 402 -16.02 10.81 0.83
N PHE A 403 -14.94 10.94 1.59
CA PHE A 403 -14.24 9.83 2.25
C PHE A 403 -14.36 9.92 3.76
N ARG A 404 -14.77 8.85 4.41
CA ARG A 404 -15.12 8.81 5.85
C ARG A 404 -13.98 9.19 6.79
N ASP A 405 -12.80 8.64 6.58
CA ASP A 405 -11.64 8.77 7.48
C ASP A 405 -10.44 9.47 6.83
N SER A 406 -10.50 9.71 5.53
CA SER A 406 -9.48 10.48 4.80
C SER A 406 -9.58 11.96 5.16
N GLU A 407 -8.45 12.61 5.35
CA GLU A 407 -8.37 14.04 5.68
C GLU A 407 -7.64 14.81 4.58
N ASN A 408 -8.07 16.05 4.32
CA ASN A 408 -7.36 16.89 3.37
C ASN A 408 -6.03 17.37 3.96
N VAL A 409 -4.95 16.77 3.53
CA VAL A 409 -3.56 17.16 3.84
C VAL A 409 -2.82 17.69 2.62
N MET A 410 -3.53 18.08 1.56
CA MET A 410 -2.92 18.57 0.32
C MET A 410 -1.92 19.72 0.55
N PRO A 411 -2.14 20.71 1.42
CA PRO A 411 -1.13 21.74 1.70
C PRO A 411 0.19 21.15 2.22
N ALA A 412 0.13 20.10 3.04
CA ALA A 412 1.33 19.41 3.52
C ALA A 412 2.00 18.60 2.41
N LEU A 413 1.21 17.86 1.60
CA LEU A 413 1.71 17.09 0.45
C LEU A 413 2.45 17.97 -0.56
N LEU A 414 2.00 19.20 -0.75
CA LEU A 414 2.64 20.20 -1.62
C LEU A 414 3.81 20.94 -0.95
N GLY A 415 4.19 20.59 0.29
CA GLY A 415 5.25 21.26 1.04
C GLY A 415 4.92 22.71 1.44
N LYS A 416 3.64 23.11 1.41
CA LYS A 416 3.15 24.46 1.76
C LYS A 416 2.72 24.58 3.24
N SER A 417 2.65 23.47 3.97
CA SER A 417 2.29 23.41 5.38
C SER A 417 3.11 22.35 6.08
N ALA A 418 3.54 22.64 7.31
CA ALA A 418 4.11 21.64 8.20
C ALA A 418 3.01 20.83 8.93
N LYS A 419 1.74 21.27 8.85
CA LYS A 419 0.61 20.63 9.50
C LYS A 419 0.03 19.56 8.59
N GLY A 420 0.08 18.28 9.04
CA GLY A 420 -0.65 17.16 8.49
C GLY A 420 -1.88 16.85 9.34
N ARG A 421 -2.14 15.57 9.62
CA ARG A 421 -3.16 15.10 10.55
C ARG A 421 -2.85 15.52 11.98
N ASP A 422 -3.88 15.79 12.77
CA ASP A 422 -3.71 15.95 14.21
C ASP A 422 -3.58 14.58 14.90
N TYR A 423 -4.37 13.60 14.46
CA TYR A 423 -4.37 12.23 15.01
C TYR A 423 -4.26 11.19 13.89
N HIS A 424 -3.51 10.13 14.17
CA HIS A 424 -3.42 8.97 13.29
C HIS A 424 -3.70 7.70 14.08
N VAL A 425 -4.66 6.87 13.60
CA VAL A 425 -4.93 5.55 14.15
C VAL A 425 -4.12 4.52 13.38
N ILE A 426 -3.27 3.80 14.09
CA ILE A 426 -2.44 2.72 13.57
C ILE A 426 -3.19 1.42 13.82
N ASN A 427 -3.34 0.61 12.78
CA ASN A 427 -3.91 -0.73 12.89
C ASN A 427 -2.86 -1.78 12.53
N SER A 428 -2.75 -2.85 13.31
CA SER A 428 -1.94 -3.99 12.90
C SER A 428 -2.81 -5.10 12.31
N THR A 429 -2.94 -6.22 12.98
CA THR A 429 -3.80 -7.32 12.57
C THR A 429 -5.12 -7.31 13.33
N GLY A 430 -6.22 -7.60 12.65
CA GLY A 430 -7.54 -7.64 13.27
C GLY A 430 -7.95 -6.29 13.88
N LYS A 431 -8.35 -6.28 15.16
CA LYS A 431 -8.83 -5.09 15.89
C LYS A 431 -7.75 -4.45 16.78
N ALA A 432 -6.47 -4.80 16.60
CA ALA A 432 -5.38 -4.19 17.36
C ALA A 432 -5.14 -2.76 16.84
N LEU A 433 -5.44 -1.77 17.66
CA LEU A 433 -5.34 -0.34 17.33
C LEU A 433 -4.40 0.37 18.31
N ALA A 434 -3.69 1.37 17.78
CA ALA A 434 -2.95 2.38 18.53
C ALA A 434 -3.29 3.76 17.96
N ILE A 435 -3.01 4.82 18.71
CA ILE A 435 -3.25 6.18 18.28
C ILE A 435 -1.99 7.03 18.45
N ARG A 436 -1.69 7.89 17.48
CA ARG A 436 -0.63 8.89 17.53
C ARG A 436 -1.21 10.29 17.52
N HIS A 437 -0.65 11.18 18.35
CA HIS A 437 -0.85 12.63 18.34
C HIS A 437 0.47 13.34 18.59
N GLY A 438 0.91 14.14 17.64
CA GLY A 438 2.23 14.77 17.70
C GLY A 438 3.35 13.75 17.93
N LYS A 439 4.11 13.91 19.00
CA LYS A 439 5.17 12.98 19.41
C LYS A 439 4.69 11.77 20.20
N TRP A 440 3.45 11.79 20.71
CA TRP A 440 2.93 10.73 21.55
C TRP A 440 2.26 9.62 20.75
N LYS A 441 2.58 8.38 21.11
CA LYS A 441 1.89 7.19 20.63
C LYS A 441 1.39 6.37 21.80
N PHE A 442 0.10 6.06 21.78
CA PHE A 442 -0.57 5.27 22.82
C PHE A 442 -1.09 3.95 22.25
N ILE A 443 -0.74 2.86 22.92
CA ILE A 443 -1.26 1.50 22.63
C ILE A 443 -2.13 1.10 23.83
N PRO A 444 -3.45 0.90 23.64
CA PRO A 444 -4.35 0.51 24.72
C PRO A 444 -3.95 -0.81 25.41
N ALA A 445 -4.39 -0.98 26.65
CA ALA A 445 -4.17 -2.20 27.42
C ALA A 445 -4.65 -3.46 26.69
N GLY A 446 -3.91 -4.54 26.82
CA GLY A 446 -4.24 -5.84 26.24
C GLY A 446 -4.02 -5.98 24.73
N VAL A 447 -3.70 -4.89 24.01
CA VAL A 447 -3.38 -4.94 22.58
C VAL A 447 -2.13 -5.77 22.37
N ALA A 448 -2.19 -6.70 21.38
CA ALA A 448 -1.08 -7.55 21.02
C ALA A 448 0.04 -6.75 20.36
N ILE A 449 1.26 -6.95 20.81
CA ILE A 449 2.49 -6.36 20.30
C ILE A 449 3.36 -7.48 19.73
N ARG A 450 3.58 -7.45 18.42
CA ARG A 450 4.55 -8.32 17.74
C ARG A 450 5.88 -7.58 17.66
N ASP A 451 6.89 -8.09 18.37
CA ASP A 451 8.20 -7.48 18.46
C ASP A 451 9.22 -8.25 17.63
N GLY A 452 9.56 -7.73 16.49
CA GLY A 452 10.51 -8.29 15.55
C GLY A 452 10.09 -8.11 14.10
N ILE A 453 11.05 -8.36 13.21
CA ILE A 453 10.93 -8.19 11.77
C ILE A 453 10.90 -9.54 11.01
N ASN A 454 10.98 -10.65 11.73
CA ASN A 454 11.10 -11.99 11.15
C ASN A 454 9.74 -12.71 11.08
N GLY A 455 8.68 -12.02 10.68
CA GLY A 455 7.38 -12.62 10.41
C GLY A 455 6.86 -13.52 11.54
N ALA A 456 6.68 -14.80 11.26
CA ALA A 456 6.10 -15.76 12.20
C ALA A 456 6.93 -16.00 13.47
N SER A 457 8.26 -15.78 13.43
CA SER A 457 9.17 -16.00 14.57
C SER A 457 9.32 -14.77 15.49
N ALA A 458 8.62 -13.67 15.21
CA ALA A 458 8.66 -12.47 16.06
C ALA A 458 8.06 -12.73 17.44
N LYS A 459 8.69 -12.16 18.48
CA LYS A 459 8.23 -12.29 19.87
C LYS A 459 6.86 -11.62 20.05
N MET A 460 5.96 -12.30 20.74
CA MET A 460 4.62 -11.78 21.07
C MET A 460 4.53 -11.35 22.52
N SER A 461 3.95 -10.17 22.75
CA SER A 461 3.60 -9.65 24.07
C SER A 461 2.25 -8.91 23.99
N LYS A 462 1.81 -8.35 25.12
CA LYS A 462 0.63 -7.48 25.18
C LYS A 462 0.99 -6.19 25.89
N SER A 463 0.35 -5.09 25.47
CA SER A 463 0.39 -3.84 26.21
C SER A 463 -0.14 -4.05 27.64
N PRO A 464 0.56 -3.55 28.69
CA PRO A 464 0.19 -3.78 30.08
C PRO A 464 -1.14 -3.12 30.46
N GLU A 465 -1.61 -3.41 31.67
CA GLU A 465 -2.70 -2.66 32.30
C GLU A 465 -2.31 -1.17 32.38
N GLY A 466 -3.21 -0.27 31.99
CA GLY A 466 -2.89 1.16 31.78
C GLY A 466 -2.39 1.52 30.39
N GLY A 467 -2.05 0.54 29.57
CA GLY A 467 -1.56 0.76 28.21
C GLY A 467 -0.05 1.03 28.13
N SER A 468 0.40 1.37 26.92
CA SER A 468 1.78 1.80 26.66
C SER A 468 1.78 3.16 25.98
N LEU A 469 2.53 4.12 26.51
CA LEU A 469 2.73 5.46 25.94
C LEU A 469 4.20 5.66 25.61
N PHE A 470 4.49 6.15 24.41
CA PHE A 470 5.84 6.40 23.92
C PHE A 470 6.01 7.83 23.42
N ASP A 471 7.14 8.48 23.74
CA ASP A 471 7.59 9.74 23.15
C ASP A 471 8.45 9.45 21.94
N LEU A 472 7.87 9.44 20.75
CA LEU A 472 8.53 9.04 19.50
C LEU A 472 9.68 9.97 19.06
N GLU A 473 9.78 11.19 19.61
CA GLU A 473 10.93 12.08 19.34
C GLU A 473 12.15 11.66 20.13
N LYS A 474 11.97 11.16 21.36
CA LYS A 474 13.05 10.70 22.23
C LYS A 474 13.32 9.20 22.10
N ASP A 475 12.24 8.44 21.87
CA ASP A 475 12.25 6.98 21.80
C ASP A 475 11.54 6.47 20.54
N PRO A 476 12.13 6.64 19.34
CA PRO A 476 11.55 6.13 18.09
C PRO A 476 11.47 4.60 18.04
N LYS A 477 12.17 3.90 18.96
CA LYS A 477 12.14 2.44 19.07
C LYS A 477 11.07 1.91 20.03
N GLU A 478 10.33 2.80 20.71
CA GLU A 478 9.25 2.40 21.60
C GLU A 478 9.70 1.41 22.70
N LEU A 479 10.85 1.69 23.34
CA LEU A 479 11.44 0.86 24.40
C LEU A 479 10.99 1.29 25.79
N ASP A 480 10.76 2.59 25.99
CA ASP A 480 10.47 3.21 27.29
C ASP A 480 8.98 3.55 27.40
N ASN A 481 8.22 2.68 28.07
CA ASN A 481 6.81 2.95 28.36
C ASN A 481 6.67 3.99 29.50
N VAL A 482 6.26 5.21 29.14
CA VAL A 482 6.08 6.33 30.07
C VAL A 482 4.61 6.55 30.51
N ALA A 483 3.71 5.59 30.27
CA ALA A 483 2.28 5.73 30.57
C ALA A 483 1.99 6.11 32.03
N SER A 484 2.73 5.55 32.98
CA SER A 484 2.57 5.85 34.42
C SER A 484 2.99 7.28 34.79
N GLN A 485 3.83 7.94 33.96
CA GLN A 485 4.29 9.31 34.15
C GLN A 485 3.34 10.34 33.52
N HIS A 486 2.48 9.92 32.61
CA HIS A 486 1.58 10.78 31.81
C HIS A 486 0.17 10.20 31.71
N PRO A 487 -0.53 9.91 32.83
CA PRO A 487 -1.85 9.29 32.83
C PRO A 487 -2.91 10.15 32.11
N ASP A 488 -2.79 11.47 32.21
CA ASP A 488 -3.65 12.46 31.56
C ASP A 488 -3.58 12.34 30.03
N ILE A 489 -2.37 12.17 29.46
CA ILE A 489 -2.18 11.97 28.01
C ILE A 489 -2.78 10.62 27.58
N CYS A 490 -2.59 9.57 28.38
CA CYS A 490 -3.17 8.26 28.08
C CYS A 490 -4.70 8.32 28.00
N GLU A 491 -5.37 8.98 28.96
CA GLU A 491 -6.83 9.14 28.96
C GLU A 491 -7.32 10.01 27.79
N GLN A 492 -6.63 11.10 27.46
CA GLN A 492 -6.97 11.93 26.29
C GLN A 492 -6.87 11.13 24.99
N MET A 493 -5.79 10.37 24.79
CA MET A 493 -5.59 9.58 23.59
C MET A 493 -6.56 8.41 23.47
N LYS A 494 -6.89 7.77 24.60
CA LYS A 494 -7.91 6.73 24.68
C LYS A 494 -9.30 7.25 24.32
N ALA A 495 -9.70 8.40 24.90
CA ALA A 495 -10.97 9.06 24.58
C ALA A 495 -11.05 9.44 23.09
N LYS A 496 -9.95 9.98 22.53
CA LYS A 496 -9.89 10.34 21.12
C LYS A 496 -9.94 9.13 20.19
N LEU A 497 -9.31 8.03 20.56
CA LEU A 497 -9.40 6.78 19.79
C LEU A 497 -10.85 6.29 19.75
N GLU A 498 -11.56 6.35 20.88
CA GLU A 498 -12.96 5.93 20.94
C GLU A 498 -13.88 6.87 20.13
N GLU A 499 -13.66 8.20 20.19
CA GLU A 499 -14.36 9.17 19.35
C GLU A 499 -14.20 8.83 17.84
N ILE A 500 -12.96 8.53 17.39
CA ILE A 500 -12.68 8.16 16.01
C ILE A 500 -13.38 6.82 15.65
N ARG A 501 -13.42 5.86 16.58
CA ARG A 501 -14.12 4.58 16.36
C ARG A 501 -15.62 4.77 16.16
N GLN A 502 -16.22 5.73 16.84
CA GLN A 502 -17.66 6.02 16.78
C GLN A 502 -18.05 6.99 15.67
N ARG A 503 -17.07 7.50 14.88
CA ARG A 503 -17.36 8.43 13.77
C ARG A 503 -18.39 7.82 12.82
N PRO A 504 -19.53 8.50 12.56
CA PRO A 504 -20.59 8.00 11.68
C PRO A 504 -20.10 7.89 10.23
N GLU A 505 -20.89 7.22 9.40
CA GLU A 505 -20.72 7.25 7.95
C GLU A 505 -20.91 8.67 7.40
N THR A 506 -20.26 8.97 6.28
CA THR A 506 -20.42 10.26 5.59
C THR A 506 -21.80 10.33 4.93
N LYS A 507 -22.27 11.54 4.60
CA LYS A 507 -23.53 11.69 3.84
C LYS A 507 -23.48 10.99 2.49
N ALA A 508 -22.32 10.98 1.82
CA ALA A 508 -22.14 10.26 0.58
C ALA A 508 -22.31 8.73 0.73
N ASP A 509 -21.97 8.17 1.90
CA ASP A 509 -22.21 6.76 2.19
C ASP A 509 -23.71 6.44 2.43
N GLN A 510 -24.52 7.45 2.77
CA GLN A 510 -25.94 7.32 3.12
C GLN A 510 -26.87 7.54 1.91
N GLU A 511 -26.49 8.38 0.95
CA GLU A 511 -27.33 8.70 -0.22
C GLU A 511 -27.50 7.51 -1.18
N ASP A 512 -26.53 6.59 -1.23
CA ASP A 512 -26.63 5.35 -2.02
C ASP A 512 -27.51 4.25 -1.38
N LEU A 513 -28.05 4.48 -0.17
CA LEU A 513 -28.98 3.55 0.52
C LEU A 513 -30.45 3.85 0.23
N LEU A 514 -30.77 4.93 -0.47
CA LEU A 514 -32.16 5.20 -0.89
C LEU A 514 -32.49 4.31 -2.11
N PRO A 515 -33.63 3.60 -2.11
CA PRO A 515 -34.05 2.88 -3.29
C PRO A 515 -34.21 3.86 -4.45
N LEU A 516 -33.69 3.49 -5.61
CA LEU A 516 -34.11 4.15 -6.85
C LEU A 516 -35.63 3.95 -6.93
N ASP A 517 -36.38 5.02 -6.76
CA ASP A 517 -37.81 5.00 -7.03
C ASP A 517 -38.01 4.54 -8.48
N ASP A 518 -38.86 3.49 -8.65
CA ASP A 518 -39.22 2.81 -9.89
C ASP A 518 -39.76 3.75 -10.99
#